data_450b1b0d57be19d934289fb08bbfe5fe
#
_entry.id   450b1b0d57be19d934289fb08bbfe5fe
#
_cell.length_a   1.000
_cell.length_b   1.000
_cell.length_c   1.000
_cell.angle_alpha   90.00
_cell.angle_beta   90.00
_cell.angle_gamma   90.00
#
_symmetry.space_group_name_H-M   'P 1'
#
loop_
_entity.id
_entity.type
_entity.pdbx_description
1 polymer ?
#
loop_
_entity_poly.entity_id
_entity_poly.type
_entity_poly.pdbx_seq_one_letter_code
_entity_poly.pdbx_strand_id
1 'polypeptide(L)'
;MLGGIFEKNKIKEKIQTFENSILEKNFWKNKLKAQKIVKEKNLFENIYKNFDNTVNELDDLKQLFELASAENNPQVIKDCEKKISLLLKEIKKVEVSCFLSDENDHLEAYLEIHAGAGGTESQDWAKMLRRMYSKWLE
;
A
#
# COMPACT_ATOMS: atom_id res chain seq x y z
N MET A 1 -8.91 11.94 -1.28
CA MET A 1 -9.04 12.00 -2.76
C MET A 1 -8.49 10.74 -3.42
N LEU A 2 -9.09 9.58 -3.17
CA LEU A 2 -8.73 8.28 -3.80
C LEU A 2 -9.61 7.95 -5.02
N GLY A 3 -10.47 8.88 -5.46
CA GLY A 3 -11.51 8.64 -6.45
C GLY A 3 -11.07 8.38 -7.90
N GLY A 4 -9.79 8.48 -8.23
CA GLY A 4 -9.34 8.32 -9.62
C GLY A 4 -8.53 7.06 -9.90
N ILE A 5 -7.85 6.51 -8.89
CA ILE A 5 -6.98 5.34 -9.04
C ILE A 5 -7.70 4.07 -8.59
N PHE A 6 -8.65 4.19 -7.67
CA PHE A 6 -9.40 3.08 -7.05
C PHE A 6 -10.82 2.90 -7.58
N GLU A 7 -11.02 2.96 -8.88
CA GLU A 7 -12.22 2.34 -9.42
C GLU A 7 -12.00 0.83 -9.47
N LYS A 8 -12.65 0.10 -8.55
CA LYS A 8 -12.60 -1.38 -8.44
C LYS A 8 -12.71 -2.06 -9.81
N ASN A 9 -13.50 -1.50 -10.70
CA ASN A 9 -13.68 -1.98 -12.06
C ASN A 9 -12.43 -1.79 -12.92
N LYS A 10 -11.72 -0.66 -12.82
CA LYS A 10 -10.50 -0.41 -13.60
C LYS A 10 -9.34 -1.33 -13.19
N ILE A 11 -9.24 -1.69 -11.90
CA ILE A 11 -8.24 -2.65 -11.44
C ILE A 11 -8.54 -4.04 -11.98
N LYS A 12 -9.80 -4.47 -11.95
CA LYS A 12 -10.23 -5.75 -12.54
C LYS A 12 -9.94 -5.80 -14.04
N GLU A 13 -10.28 -4.75 -14.78
CA GLU A 13 -10.00 -4.65 -16.21
C GLU A 13 -8.50 -4.73 -16.52
N LYS A 14 -7.64 -4.07 -15.72
CA LYS A 14 -6.19 -4.19 -15.85
C LYS A 14 -5.69 -5.61 -15.61
N ILE A 15 -6.15 -6.27 -14.54
CA ILE A 15 -5.81 -7.67 -14.25
C ILE A 15 -6.20 -8.55 -15.43
N GLN A 16 -7.42 -8.41 -15.96
CA GLN A 16 -7.91 -9.17 -17.10
C GLN A 16 -7.06 -8.90 -18.36
N THR A 17 -6.62 -7.67 -18.57
CA THR A 17 -5.74 -7.31 -19.70
C THR A 17 -4.39 -8.01 -19.57
N PHE A 18 -3.81 -8.05 -18.38
CA PHE A 18 -2.56 -8.79 -18.13
C PHE A 18 -2.74 -10.29 -18.32
N GLU A 19 -3.84 -10.87 -17.85
CA GLU A 19 -4.15 -12.29 -18.07
C GLU A 19 -4.26 -12.64 -19.55
N ASN A 20 -4.97 -11.84 -20.32
CA ASN A 20 -5.07 -12.02 -21.76
C ASN A 20 -3.70 -11.95 -22.44
N SER A 21 -2.84 -11.00 -22.02
CA SER A 21 -1.49 -10.88 -22.54
C SER A 21 -0.62 -12.11 -22.24
N ILE A 22 -0.77 -12.70 -21.04
CA ILE A 22 -0.02 -13.89 -20.61
C ILE A 22 -0.41 -15.12 -21.44
N LEU A 23 -1.67 -15.19 -21.93
CA LEU A 23 -2.17 -16.30 -22.75
C LEU A 23 -1.70 -16.24 -24.22
N GLU A 24 -1.11 -15.14 -24.66
CA GLU A 24 -0.58 -15.02 -26.03
C GLU A 24 0.55 -16.01 -26.29
N LYS A 25 0.52 -16.68 -27.45
CA LYS A 25 1.51 -17.72 -27.85
C LYS A 25 2.97 -17.27 -27.81
N ASN A 26 3.24 -15.97 -27.96
CA ASN A 26 4.57 -15.38 -28.03
C ASN A 26 4.99 -14.65 -26.73
N PHE A 27 4.13 -14.66 -25.70
CA PHE A 27 4.38 -13.92 -24.46
C PHE A 27 5.73 -14.27 -23.81
N TRP A 28 6.06 -15.54 -23.74
CA TRP A 28 7.26 -16.04 -23.07
C TRP A 28 8.55 -15.90 -23.89
N LYS A 29 8.49 -15.49 -25.16
CA LYS A 29 9.68 -15.28 -26.00
C LYS A 29 10.55 -14.13 -25.49
N ASN A 30 9.94 -13.10 -24.93
CA ASN A 30 10.66 -11.98 -24.32
C ASN A 30 10.56 -12.07 -22.79
N LYS A 31 11.57 -12.71 -22.18
CA LYS A 31 11.60 -12.95 -20.73
C LYS A 31 11.49 -11.67 -19.90
N LEU A 32 12.17 -10.58 -20.30
CA LEU A 32 12.15 -9.31 -19.55
C LEU A 32 10.75 -8.70 -19.56
N LYS A 33 10.12 -8.64 -20.73
CA LYS A 33 8.75 -8.12 -20.87
C LYS A 33 7.74 -9.00 -20.09
N ALA A 34 7.90 -10.31 -20.18
CA ALA A 34 7.03 -11.26 -19.47
C ALA A 34 7.15 -11.10 -17.96
N GLN A 35 8.38 -11.00 -17.41
CA GLN A 35 8.60 -10.77 -15.98
C GLN A 35 7.99 -9.44 -15.50
N LYS A 36 8.11 -8.37 -16.28
CA LYS A 36 7.50 -7.08 -15.95
C LYS A 36 5.98 -7.19 -15.85
N ILE A 37 5.33 -7.75 -16.87
CA ILE A 37 3.87 -7.91 -16.92
C ILE A 37 3.37 -8.80 -15.75
N VAL A 38 4.04 -9.91 -15.46
CA VAL A 38 3.68 -10.79 -14.34
C VAL A 38 3.85 -10.08 -13.01
N LYS A 39 4.92 -9.28 -12.84
CA LYS A 39 5.14 -8.49 -11.61
C LYS A 39 4.05 -7.45 -11.41
N GLU A 40 3.69 -6.72 -12.46
CA GLU A 40 2.59 -5.74 -12.43
C GLU A 40 1.25 -6.41 -12.13
N LYS A 41 0.94 -7.54 -12.80
CA LYS A 41 -0.28 -8.32 -12.51
C LYS A 41 -0.36 -8.68 -11.03
N ASN A 42 0.70 -9.27 -10.47
CA ASN A 42 0.74 -9.68 -9.06
C ASN A 42 0.53 -8.48 -8.11
N LEU A 43 1.09 -7.31 -8.45
CA LEU A 43 0.88 -6.09 -7.69
C LEU A 43 -0.60 -5.69 -7.67
N PHE A 44 -1.25 -5.62 -8.84
CA PHE A 44 -2.67 -5.27 -8.94
C PHE A 44 -3.58 -6.31 -8.27
N GLU A 45 -3.27 -7.61 -8.39
CA GLU A 45 -3.99 -8.67 -7.70
C GLU A 45 -3.91 -8.53 -6.17
N ASN A 46 -2.72 -8.24 -5.63
CA ASN A 46 -2.52 -8.02 -4.20
C ASN A 46 -3.30 -6.80 -3.70
N ILE A 47 -3.24 -5.69 -4.45
CA ILE A 47 -4.01 -4.48 -4.13
C ILE A 47 -5.52 -4.80 -4.12
N TYR A 48 -6.01 -5.48 -5.16
CA TYR A 48 -7.42 -5.85 -5.26
C TYR A 48 -7.86 -6.76 -4.11
N LYS A 49 -7.08 -7.80 -3.82
CA LYS A 49 -7.35 -8.75 -2.74
C LYS A 49 -7.37 -8.07 -1.37
N ASN A 50 -6.39 -7.20 -1.11
CA ASN A 50 -6.34 -6.45 0.14
C ASN A 50 -7.55 -5.53 0.29
N PHE A 51 -7.94 -4.85 -0.77
CA PHE A 51 -9.13 -4.00 -0.78
C PHE A 51 -10.41 -4.82 -0.51
N ASP A 52 -10.60 -5.94 -1.21
CA ASP A 52 -11.78 -6.79 -1.06
C ASP A 52 -11.88 -7.38 0.35
N ASN A 53 -10.77 -7.88 0.90
CA ASN A 53 -10.68 -8.34 2.28
C ASN A 53 -11.06 -7.24 3.28
N THR A 54 -10.53 -6.03 3.08
CA THR A 54 -10.81 -4.88 3.95
C THR A 54 -12.29 -4.50 3.95
N VAL A 55 -12.91 -4.51 2.77
CA VAL A 55 -14.35 -4.21 2.64
C VAL A 55 -15.19 -5.26 3.37
N ASN A 56 -14.87 -6.54 3.19
CA ASN A 56 -15.58 -7.64 3.87
C ASN A 56 -15.40 -7.56 5.40
N GLU A 57 -14.17 -7.33 5.87
CA GLU A 57 -13.90 -7.19 7.31
C GLU A 57 -14.62 -5.98 7.92
N LEU A 58 -14.72 -4.88 7.18
CA LEU A 58 -15.47 -3.71 7.63
C LEU A 58 -16.97 -4.00 7.75
N ASP A 59 -17.53 -4.76 6.81
CA ASP A 59 -18.95 -5.15 6.83
C ASP A 59 -19.24 -6.10 7.99
N ASP A 60 -18.37 -7.08 8.23
CA ASP A 60 -18.46 -7.99 9.37
C ASP A 60 -18.37 -7.23 10.70
N LEU A 61 -17.43 -6.25 10.82
CA LEU A 61 -17.30 -5.41 12.00
C LEU A 61 -18.52 -4.53 12.23
N LYS A 62 -19.15 -4.03 11.17
CA LYS A 62 -20.38 -3.24 11.25
C LYS A 62 -21.53 -4.08 11.79
N GLN A 63 -21.73 -5.29 11.28
CA GLN A 63 -22.76 -6.21 11.75
C GLN A 63 -22.54 -6.59 13.22
N LEU A 64 -21.29 -6.90 13.59
CA LEU A 64 -20.93 -7.20 14.98
C LEU A 64 -21.18 -6.01 15.92
N PHE A 65 -20.87 -4.80 15.49
CA PHE A 65 -21.13 -3.58 16.26
C PHE A 65 -22.65 -3.33 16.47
N GLU A 66 -23.46 -3.55 15.44
CA GLU A 66 -24.92 -3.43 15.49
C GLU A 66 -25.52 -4.43 16.50
N LEU A 67 -25.07 -5.70 16.46
CA LEU A 67 -25.49 -6.74 17.41
C LEU A 67 -25.06 -6.41 18.85
N ALA A 68 -23.80 -6.04 19.04
CA ALA A 68 -23.27 -5.69 20.35
C ALA A 68 -23.96 -4.46 20.97
N SER A 69 -24.37 -3.51 20.13
CA SER A 69 -25.13 -2.34 20.53
C SER A 69 -26.56 -2.71 20.97
N ALA A 70 -27.22 -3.62 20.25
CA ALA A 70 -28.56 -4.12 20.59
C ALA A 70 -28.55 -4.91 21.92
N GLU A 71 -27.47 -5.66 22.19
CA GLU A 71 -27.28 -6.45 23.41
C GLU A 71 -26.70 -5.63 24.58
N ASN A 72 -26.39 -4.35 24.38
CA ASN A 72 -25.71 -3.49 25.35
C ASN A 72 -24.39 -4.10 25.88
N ASN A 73 -23.58 -4.67 24.99
CA ASN A 73 -22.29 -5.31 25.32
C ASN A 73 -21.11 -4.35 25.09
N PRO A 74 -20.68 -3.59 26.14
CA PRO A 74 -19.64 -2.56 25.95
C PRO A 74 -18.26 -3.14 25.65
N GLN A 75 -18.00 -4.40 26.03
CA GLN A 75 -16.72 -5.03 25.77
C GLN A 75 -16.54 -5.31 24.28
N VAL A 76 -17.56 -5.88 23.63
CA VAL A 76 -17.53 -6.17 22.19
C VAL A 76 -17.48 -4.87 21.37
N ILE A 77 -18.20 -3.83 21.80
CA ILE A 77 -18.16 -2.50 21.17
C ILE A 77 -16.72 -1.97 21.18
N LYS A 78 -16.03 -2.00 22.33
CA LYS A 78 -14.65 -1.55 22.45
C LYS A 78 -13.66 -2.37 21.61
N ASP A 79 -13.91 -3.65 21.47
CA ASP A 79 -13.07 -4.51 20.63
C ASP A 79 -13.31 -4.23 19.13
N CYS A 80 -14.52 -3.91 18.70
CA CYS A 80 -14.82 -3.41 17.36
C CYS A 80 -14.07 -2.09 17.06
N GLU A 81 -14.09 -1.13 17.99
CA GLU A 81 -13.38 0.15 17.84
C GLU A 81 -11.86 -0.05 17.63
N LYS A 82 -11.27 -0.97 18.43
CA LYS A 82 -9.84 -1.31 18.27
C LYS A 82 -9.56 -1.92 16.91
N LYS A 83 -10.38 -2.86 16.45
CA LYS A 83 -10.24 -3.50 15.15
C LYS A 83 -10.37 -2.50 14.00
N ILE A 84 -11.35 -1.59 14.06
CA ILE A 84 -11.49 -0.50 13.08
C ILE A 84 -10.24 0.39 13.06
N SER A 85 -9.66 0.70 14.21
CA SER A 85 -8.42 1.49 14.28
C SER A 85 -7.23 0.78 13.66
N LEU A 86 -7.13 -0.54 13.77
CA LEU A 86 -6.10 -1.34 13.11
C LEU A 86 -6.33 -1.39 11.60
N LEU A 87 -7.57 -1.63 11.18
CA LEU A 87 -7.95 -1.66 9.77
C LEU A 87 -7.64 -0.34 9.06
N LEU A 88 -7.88 0.80 9.72
CA LEU A 88 -7.49 2.13 9.21
C LEU A 88 -5.98 2.26 8.99
N LYS A 89 -5.15 1.68 9.87
CA LYS A 89 -3.69 1.68 9.69
C LYS A 89 -3.27 0.82 8.51
N GLU A 90 -3.92 -0.32 8.31
CA GLU A 90 -3.66 -1.21 7.16
C GLU A 90 -4.05 -0.55 5.84
N ILE A 91 -5.22 0.08 5.78
CA ILE A 91 -5.67 0.85 4.61
C ILE A 91 -4.64 1.92 4.24
N LYS A 92 -4.12 2.68 5.23
CA LYS A 92 -3.09 3.68 4.97
C LYS A 92 -1.80 3.09 4.40
N LYS A 93 -1.39 1.90 4.83
CA LYS A 93 -0.23 1.21 4.25
C LYS A 93 -0.49 0.80 2.80
N VAL A 94 -1.68 0.26 2.51
CA VAL A 94 -2.07 -0.09 1.14
C VAL A 94 -2.13 1.15 0.26
N GLU A 95 -2.66 2.27 0.77
CA GLU A 95 -2.69 3.56 0.08
C GLU A 95 -1.27 4.01 -0.32
N VAL A 96 -0.33 4.00 0.61
CA VAL A 96 1.08 4.33 0.33
C VAL A 96 1.67 3.38 -0.72
N SER A 97 1.41 2.08 -0.60
CA SER A 97 1.89 1.09 -1.59
C SER A 97 1.32 1.32 -2.99
N CYS A 98 0.10 1.85 -3.10
CA CYS A 98 -0.50 2.21 -4.38
C CYS A 98 0.16 3.45 -5.00
N PHE A 99 0.57 4.42 -4.19
CA PHE A 99 1.30 5.60 -4.66
C PHE A 99 2.75 5.27 -5.06
N LEU A 100 3.36 4.28 -4.41
CA LEU A 100 4.72 3.80 -4.68
C LEU A 100 4.68 2.56 -5.61
N SER A 101 3.97 2.67 -6.72
CA SER A 101 3.79 1.57 -7.68
C SER A 101 4.45 1.83 -9.05
N ASP A 102 5.21 2.91 -9.19
CA ASP A 102 5.93 3.23 -10.41
C ASP A 102 7.09 2.27 -10.68
N GLU A 103 7.54 2.23 -11.92
CA GLU A 103 8.57 1.29 -12.41
C GLU A 103 9.87 1.35 -11.60
N ASN A 104 10.21 2.51 -11.06
CA ASN A 104 11.44 2.77 -10.31
C ASN A 104 11.26 2.73 -8.78
N ASP A 105 10.04 2.68 -8.27
CA ASP A 105 9.76 2.79 -6.81
C ASP A 105 10.28 1.58 -6.01
N HIS A 106 10.57 0.47 -6.68
CA HIS A 106 11.15 -0.73 -6.07
C HIS A 106 12.68 -0.78 -6.12
N LEU A 107 13.31 0.23 -6.74
CA LEU A 107 14.77 0.32 -6.81
C LEU A 107 15.33 0.87 -5.50
N GLU A 108 16.57 0.49 -5.22
CA GLU A 108 17.33 1.05 -4.12
C GLU A 108 17.58 2.54 -4.36
N ALA A 109 17.45 3.36 -3.31
CA ALA A 109 17.72 4.78 -3.39
C ALA A 109 18.91 5.15 -2.49
N TYR A 110 19.72 6.09 -2.95
CA TYR A 110 20.81 6.67 -2.17
C TYR A 110 20.41 8.06 -1.72
N LEU A 111 20.48 8.29 -0.41
CA LEU A 111 20.25 9.60 0.19
C LEU A 111 21.59 10.24 0.58
N GLU A 112 21.93 11.33 -0.07
CA GLU A 112 23.11 12.12 0.29
C GLU A 112 22.69 13.41 1.00
N ILE A 113 23.39 13.74 2.10
CA ILE A 113 23.14 14.96 2.88
C ILE A 113 24.44 15.74 2.94
N HIS A 114 24.46 16.89 2.28
CA HIS A 114 25.60 17.77 2.24
C HIS A 114 25.41 18.95 3.19
N ALA A 115 26.43 19.22 4.02
CA ALA A 115 26.46 20.43 4.82
C ALA A 115 26.67 21.65 3.91
N GLY A 116 25.89 22.71 4.11
CA GLY A 116 26.07 23.98 3.40
C GLY A 116 27.26 24.81 3.97
N ALA A 117 27.39 26.05 3.51
CA ALA A 117 28.49 26.94 3.85
C ALA A 117 28.51 27.50 5.31
N GLY A 118 27.66 27.00 6.20
CA GLY A 118 27.44 27.49 7.56
C GLY A 118 28.44 27.00 8.63
N GLY A 119 29.58 26.45 8.25
CA GLY A 119 30.61 25.96 9.20
C GLY A 119 30.13 24.79 10.07
N THR A 120 30.49 24.78 11.36
CA THR A 120 30.12 23.68 12.30
C THR A 120 28.63 23.51 12.49
N GLU A 121 27.87 24.59 12.51
CA GLU A 121 26.41 24.57 12.65
C GLU A 121 25.71 23.81 11.50
N SER A 122 26.16 24.05 10.27
CA SER A 122 25.64 23.36 9.12
C SER A 122 25.97 21.86 9.12
N GLN A 123 27.14 21.49 9.63
CA GLN A 123 27.53 20.10 9.81
C GLN A 123 26.67 19.38 10.87
N ASP A 124 26.39 20.06 11.98
CA ASP A 124 25.55 19.50 13.03
C ASP A 124 24.11 19.35 12.56
N TRP A 125 23.60 20.30 11.79
CA TRP A 125 22.29 20.17 11.14
C TRP A 125 22.24 18.97 10.17
N ALA A 126 23.25 18.80 9.34
CA ALA A 126 23.35 17.65 8.44
C ALA A 126 23.38 16.32 9.21
N LYS A 127 24.08 16.24 10.35
CA LYS A 127 24.08 15.06 11.24
C LYS A 127 22.67 14.78 11.82
N MET A 128 21.96 15.84 12.21
CA MET A 128 20.58 15.71 12.72
C MET A 128 19.64 15.15 11.64
N LEU A 129 19.70 15.68 10.42
CA LEU A 129 18.93 15.18 9.29
C LEU A 129 19.28 13.73 8.96
N ARG A 130 20.56 13.37 8.93
CA ARG A 130 20.99 11.99 8.74
C ARG A 130 20.37 11.06 9.79
N ARG A 131 20.41 11.45 11.06
CA ARG A 131 19.80 10.66 12.15
C ARG A 131 18.30 10.51 11.97
N MET A 132 17.60 11.59 11.59
CA MET A 132 16.16 11.58 11.32
C MET A 132 15.80 10.59 10.22
N TYR A 133 16.48 10.66 9.07
CA TYR A 133 16.24 9.77 7.96
C TYR A 133 16.59 8.32 8.27
N SER A 134 17.71 8.07 8.99
CA SER A 134 18.08 6.72 9.43
C SER A 134 17.01 6.10 10.32
N LYS A 135 16.42 6.88 11.23
CA LYS A 135 15.34 6.43 12.11
C LYS A 135 14.02 6.22 11.39
N TRP A 136 13.79 6.96 10.32
CA TRP A 136 12.61 6.78 9.49
C TRP A 136 12.68 5.53 8.61
N LEU A 137 13.88 5.12 8.21
CA LEU A 137 14.13 3.92 7.39
C LEU A 137 14.14 2.61 8.20
N GLU A 138 14.34 2.66 9.54
CA GLU A 138 14.22 1.52 10.46
C GLU A 138 12.74 1.11 10.66
#